data_6598e3122704be8023f6edbabefc03f6
#
_entry.id   6598e3122704be8023f6edbabefc03f6
#
_cell.length_a   1.000
_cell.length_b   1.000
_cell.length_c   1.000
_cell.angle_alpha   90.00
_cell.angle_beta   90.00
_cell.angle_gamma   90.00
#
_symmetry.space_group_name_H-M   'P 1'
#
loop_
_entity.id
_entity.type
_entity.pdbx_description
1 polymer ?
#
loop_
_entity_poly.entity_id
_entity_poly.type
_entity_poly.pdbx_seq_one_letter_code
_entity_poly.pdbx_strand_id
1 'polypeptide(L)'
;MSAPLKDVPPTQFEQTLLIRCPPARVMAAFFDPAAIAVWWQAIRSVTTPRPLGIYAVEWEPTTERDDLLGRLGGVFHGTVMEYLPGRELFVADAWWLPPDDEPIGPMALEVSCMLEGASCRLRVRQSGFEDSLRWRRYYAVIARGWQSSLSSLKEHLER
;
A
#
# COMPACT_ATOMS: atom_id res chain seq x y z
N MET A 1 -7.87 -5.62 -35.88
CA MET A 1 -8.20 -6.46 -34.74
C MET A 1 -7.53 -5.90 -33.51
N SER A 2 -8.31 -5.54 -32.50
CA SER A 2 -7.74 -4.95 -31.28
C SER A 2 -7.13 -6.07 -30.41
N ALA A 3 -6.04 -5.73 -29.70
CA ALA A 3 -5.45 -6.64 -28.74
C ALA A 3 -6.43 -6.91 -27.59
N PRO A 4 -6.46 -8.12 -27.05
CA PRO A 4 -7.27 -8.40 -25.86
C PRO A 4 -6.88 -7.47 -24.72
N LEU A 5 -7.87 -6.99 -23.94
CA LEU A 5 -7.61 -6.11 -22.80
C LEU A 5 -6.64 -6.72 -21.79
N LYS A 6 -6.64 -8.06 -21.65
CA LYS A 6 -5.72 -8.76 -20.75
C LYS A 6 -4.24 -8.60 -21.11
N ASP A 7 -3.95 -8.15 -22.35
CA ASP A 7 -2.57 -7.92 -22.78
C ASP A 7 -2.10 -6.50 -22.44
N VAL A 8 -3.00 -5.65 -21.96
CA VAL A 8 -2.66 -4.30 -21.51
C VAL A 8 -2.01 -4.41 -20.13
N PRO A 9 -0.77 -3.89 -19.94
CA PRO A 9 -0.15 -3.96 -18.63
C PRO A 9 -0.92 -3.14 -17.60
N PRO A 10 -1.04 -3.63 -16.36
CA PRO A 10 -1.68 -2.86 -15.31
C PRO A 10 -0.82 -1.65 -14.95
N THR A 11 -1.46 -0.48 -14.83
CA THR A 11 -0.79 0.77 -14.47
C THR A 11 -1.02 1.16 -13.02
N GLN A 12 -1.97 0.50 -12.36
CA GLN A 12 -2.29 0.78 -10.96
C GLN A 12 -3.01 -0.40 -10.32
N PHE A 13 -2.89 -0.46 -9.00
CA PHE A 13 -3.75 -1.27 -8.14
C PHE A 13 -4.75 -0.35 -7.46
N GLU A 14 -6.00 -0.79 -7.33
CA GLU A 14 -7.02 -0.06 -6.59
C GLU A 14 -7.97 -1.04 -5.92
N GLN A 15 -8.31 -0.73 -4.67
CA GLN A 15 -9.31 -1.50 -3.94
C GLN A 15 -10.12 -0.55 -3.05
N THR A 16 -11.43 -0.78 -3.01
CA THR A 16 -12.36 -0.06 -2.14
C THR A 16 -13.06 -1.06 -1.24
N LEU A 17 -13.21 -0.71 0.04
CA LEU A 17 -13.93 -1.56 0.99
C LEU A 17 -14.62 -0.70 2.05
N LEU A 18 -15.69 -1.27 2.64
CA LEU A 18 -16.41 -0.60 3.72
C LEU A 18 -15.92 -1.19 5.05
N ILE A 19 -15.53 -0.30 5.96
CA ILE A 19 -15.08 -0.68 7.30
C ILE A 19 -16.02 -0.04 8.32
N ARG A 20 -16.55 -0.83 9.24
CA ARG A 20 -17.46 -0.35 10.30
C ARG A 20 -16.67 0.33 11.41
N CYS A 21 -16.18 1.51 11.09
CA CYS A 21 -15.28 2.28 11.96
C CYS A 21 -15.25 3.71 11.43
N PRO A 22 -15.12 4.73 12.28
CA PRO A 22 -15.05 6.11 11.81
C PRO A 22 -13.82 6.36 10.93
N PRO A 23 -13.92 7.21 9.89
CA PRO A 23 -12.80 7.52 9.01
C PRO A 23 -11.52 7.95 9.74
N ALA A 24 -11.63 8.69 10.82
CA ALA A 24 -10.47 9.13 11.58
C ALA A 24 -9.67 7.95 12.15
N ARG A 25 -10.35 6.90 12.62
CA ARG A 25 -9.68 5.70 13.11
C ARG A 25 -9.05 4.89 11.99
N VAL A 26 -9.72 4.83 10.83
CA VAL A 26 -9.17 4.13 9.66
C VAL A 26 -7.88 4.81 9.22
N MET A 27 -7.91 6.14 9.03
CA MET A 27 -6.71 6.88 8.61
C MET A 27 -5.59 6.77 9.65
N ALA A 28 -5.91 6.84 10.94
CA ALA A 28 -4.91 6.73 12.00
C ALA A 28 -4.17 5.38 11.95
N ALA A 29 -4.83 4.32 11.51
CA ALA A 29 -4.21 2.99 11.40
C ALA A 29 -3.11 2.93 10.34
N PHE A 30 -3.06 3.87 9.41
CA PHE A 30 -1.98 3.98 8.42
C PHE A 30 -0.75 4.69 8.99
N PHE A 31 -0.84 5.26 10.19
CA PHE A 31 0.26 6.01 10.81
C PHE A 31 0.69 5.46 12.16
N ASP A 32 -0.16 4.72 12.85
CA ASP A 32 0.18 4.16 14.16
C ASP A 32 1.07 2.92 14.01
N PRO A 33 2.32 2.96 14.51
CA PRO A 33 3.24 1.80 14.37
C PRO A 33 2.68 0.52 14.97
N ALA A 34 1.97 0.59 16.08
CA ALA A 34 1.39 -0.59 16.70
C ALA A 34 0.29 -1.21 15.82
N ALA A 35 -0.54 -0.36 15.20
CA ALA A 35 -1.56 -0.82 14.27
C ALA A 35 -0.94 -1.42 13.01
N ILE A 36 0.04 -0.74 12.42
CA ILE A 36 0.76 -1.17 11.23
C ILE A 36 1.43 -2.54 11.45
N ALA A 37 2.00 -2.77 12.63
CA ALA A 37 2.60 -4.05 12.97
C ALA A 37 1.57 -5.20 12.95
N VAL A 38 0.32 -4.89 13.30
CA VAL A 38 -0.74 -5.91 13.36
C VAL A 38 -1.37 -6.14 11.99
N TRP A 39 -1.94 -5.08 11.38
CA TRP A 39 -2.72 -5.30 10.16
C TRP A 39 -1.85 -5.45 8.91
N TRP A 40 -0.70 -4.81 8.88
CA TRP A 40 0.22 -4.88 7.74
C TRP A 40 1.38 -5.86 7.97
N GLN A 41 1.49 -6.38 9.19
CA GLN A 41 2.54 -7.33 9.58
C GLN A 41 3.95 -6.78 9.39
N ALA A 42 4.11 -5.48 9.56
CA ALA A 42 5.41 -4.83 9.43
C ALA A 42 6.24 -5.01 10.69
N ILE A 43 7.55 -5.10 10.51
CA ILE A 43 8.48 -5.17 11.64
C ILE A 43 8.87 -3.79 12.13
N ARG A 44 8.80 -2.78 11.27
CA ARG A 44 9.12 -1.39 11.60
C ARG A 44 8.35 -0.45 10.70
N SER A 45 8.09 0.76 11.20
CA SER A 45 7.53 1.83 10.37
C SER A 45 7.93 3.19 10.92
N VAL A 46 8.09 4.15 10.01
CA VAL A 46 8.26 5.57 10.34
C VAL A 46 7.29 6.32 9.46
N THR A 47 6.22 6.83 10.06
CA THR A 47 5.13 7.47 9.33
C THR A 47 4.79 8.80 10.00
N THR A 48 5.14 9.89 9.33
CA THR A 48 4.95 11.24 9.86
C THR A 48 3.75 11.88 9.19
N PRO A 49 2.64 12.12 9.91
CA PRO A 49 1.38 12.57 9.33
C PRO A 49 1.36 14.08 9.06
N ARG A 50 2.15 14.50 8.09
CA ARG A 50 2.20 15.89 7.64
C ARG A 50 2.86 15.97 6.26
N PRO A 51 2.59 17.05 5.49
CA PRO A 51 3.29 17.26 4.21
C PRO A 51 4.82 17.24 4.41
N LEU A 52 5.51 16.63 3.46
CA LEU A 52 6.95 16.39 3.45
C LEU A 52 7.42 15.41 4.54
N GLY A 53 6.50 14.80 5.27
CA GLY A 53 6.83 13.76 6.23
C GLY A 53 7.27 12.47 5.55
N ILE A 54 7.98 11.64 6.30
CA ILE A 54 8.41 10.33 5.83
C ILE A 54 7.25 9.35 5.93
N TYR A 55 7.11 8.47 4.93
CA TYR A 55 6.22 7.31 5.00
C TYR A 55 7.05 6.09 4.65
N ALA A 56 7.42 5.30 5.65
CA ALA A 56 8.27 4.13 5.46
C ALA A 56 7.76 2.95 6.28
N VAL A 57 7.66 1.80 5.62
CA VAL A 57 7.21 0.56 6.24
C VAL A 57 8.19 -0.55 5.85
N GLU A 58 8.57 -1.37 6.82
CA GLU A 58 9.52 -2.46 6.59
C GLU A 58 8.92 -3.80 6.99
N TRP A 59 9.12 -4.80 6.13
CA TRP A 59 8.68 -6.18 6.36
C TRP A 59 9.88 -7.12 6.41
N GLU A 60 9.76 -8.17 7.18
CA GLU A 60 10.76 -9.23 7.27
C GLU A 60 10.98 -9.85 5.88
N PRO A 61 12.25 -10.02 5.45
CA PRO A 61 12.52 -10.75 4.21
C PRO A 61 12.01 -12.18 4.29
N THR A 62 11.41 -12.65 3.20
CA THR A 62 10.94 -14.03 3.10
C THR A 62 12.12 -14.98 2.95
N THR A 63 11.94 -16.25 3.31
CA THR A 63 12.97 -17.28 3.11
C THR A 63 13.02 -17.72 1.65
N GLU A 64 11.87 -17.75 0.97
CA GLU A 64 11.78 -18.12 -0.44
C GLU A 64 12.08 -16.92 -1.32
N ARG A 65 12.53 -17.20 -2.54
CA ARG A 65 12.84 -16.17 -3.53
C ARG A 65 11.86 -16.22 -4.66
N ASP A 66 11.34 -15.05 -5.03
CA ASP A 66 10.60 -14.88 -6.27
C ASP A 66 11.60 -14.83 -7.43
N ASP A 67 11.26 -15.45 -8.57
CA ASP A 67 12.17 -15.56 -9.70
C ASP A 67 12.56 -14.21 -10.31
N LEU A 68 11.67 -13.22 -10.24
CA LEU A 68 11.87 -11.90 -10.84
C LEU A 68 12.20 -10.81 -9.83
N LEU A 69 11.79 -10.98 -8.57
CA LEU A 69 11.90 -9.94 -7.55
C LEU A 69 12.92 -10.25 -6.46
N GLY A 70 13.42 -11.48 -6.40
CA GLY A 70 14.23 -11.93 -5.27
C GLY A 70 13.36 -12.21 -4.05
N ARG A 71 13.93 -12.14 -2.85
CA ARG A 71 13.13 -12.33 -1.64
C ARG A 71 12.15 -11.16 -1.51
N LEU A 72 10.96 -11.45 -1.01
CA LEU A 72 9.95 -10.42 -0.73
C LEU A 72 10.21 -9.83 0.65
N GLY A 73 9.40 -8.86 1.05
CA GLY A 73 9.67 -8.08 2.24
C GLY A 73 10.47 -6.83 1.89
N GLY A 74 11.34 -6.39 2.79
CA GLY A 74 12.12 -5.15 2.57
C GLY A 74 11.35 -3.92 2.95
N VAL A 75 11.65 -2.80 2.30
CA VAL A 75 11.13 -1.49 2.69
C VAL A 75 10.33 -0.85 1.55
N PHE A 76 9.18 -0.29 1.89
CA PHE A 76 8.45 0.64 1.03
C PHE A 76 8.56 2.02 1.67
N HIS A 77 9.04 3.02 0.93
CA HIS A 77 9.19 4.37 1.48
C HIS A 77 8.85 5.42 0.44
N GLY A 78 8.34 6.53 0.92
CA GLY A 78 8.05 7.69 0.09
C GLY A 78 7.89 8.93 0.95
N THR A 79 7.42 10.02 0.31
CA THR A 79 7.22 11.30 0.96
C THR A 79 5.73 11.63 0.98
N VAL A 80 5.21 11.96 2.16
CA VAL A 80 3.84 12.44 2.28
C VAL A 80 3.76 13.80 1.60
N MET A 81 2.92 13.90 0.58
CA MET A 81 2.71 15.17 -0.14
C MET A 81 1.41 15.83 0.27
N GLU A 82 0.42 15.05 0.68
CA GLU A 82 -0.84 15.57 1.16
C GLU A 82 -1.32 14.70 2.31
N TYR A 83 -1.77 15.36 3.37
CA TYR A 83 -2.38 14.68 4.50
C TYR A 83 -3.53 15.53 5.02
N LEU A 84 -4.75 15.01 4.92
CA LEU A 84 -5.97 15.58 5.48
C LEU A 84 -6.50 14.58 6.50
N PRO A 85 -6.42 14.89 7.81
CA PRO A 85 -6.79 13.93 8.87
C PRO A 85 -8.16 13.30 8.65
N GLY A 86 -8.22 11.97 8.67
CA GLY A 86 -9.47 11.23 8.49
C GLY A 86 -10.03 11.26 7.08
N ARG A 87 -9.32 11.82 6.11
CA ARG A 87 -9.83 11.98 4.75
C ARG A 87 -8.88 11.49 3.67
N GLU A 88 -7.67 12.03 3.61
CA GLU A 88 -6.76 11.73 2.50
C GLU A 88 -5.30 11.67 2.92
N LEU A 89 -4.59 10.74 2.29
CA LEU A 89 -3.16 10.61 2.36
C LEU A 89 -2.66 10.41 0.93
N PHE A 90 -1.69 11.23 0.51
CA PHE A 90 -0.99 11.04 -0.76
C PHE A 90 0.51 10.95 -0.51
N VAL A 91 1.08 9.82 -0.88
CA VAL A 91 2.53 9.57 -0.78
C VAL A 91 3.09 9.54 -2.19
N ALA A 92 4.07 10.38 -2.46
CA ALA A 92 4.75 10.46 -3.76
C ALA A 92 6.19 9.97 -3.64
N ASP A 93 6.82 9.78 -4.79
CA ASP A 93 8.21 9.31 -4.90
C ASP A 93 8.41 8.06 -4.03
N ALA A 94 7.49 7.14 -4.18
CA ALA A 94 7.48 5.91 -3.38
C ALA A 94 8.25 4.81 -4.09
N TRP A 95 9.09 4.13 -3.32
CA TRP A 95 9.96 3.07 -3.81
C TRP A 95 9.81 1.83 -2.97
N TRP A 96 9.84 0.67 -3.62
CA TRP A 96 10.04 -0.58 -2.92
C TRP A 96 11.51 -0.98 -3.01
N LEU A 97 12.12 -1.21 -1.86
CA LEU A 97 13.50 -1.67 -1.76
C LEU A 97 13.46 -3.15 -1.38
N PRO A 98 13.55 -4.06 -2.36
CA PRO A 98 13.59 -5.49 -2.05
C PRO A 98 14.88 -5.84 -1.30
N PRO A 99 14.87 -6.93 -0.51
CA PRO A 99 16.08 -7.31 0.25
C PRO A 99 17.31 -7.58 -0.61
N ASP A 100 17.13 -8.16 -1.82
CA ASP A 100 18.25 -8.69 -2.60
C ASP A 100 18.29 -8.19 -4.04
N ASP A 101 17.50 -7.21 -4.42
CA ASP A 101 17.42 -6.78 -5.80
C ASP A 101 17.31 -5.27 -5.89
N GLU A 102 17.25 -4.75 -7.11
CA GLU A 102 17.18 -3.31 -7.34
C GLU A 102 15.83 -2.73 -6.94
N PRO A 103 15.82 -1.45 -6.46
CA PRO A 103 14.56 -0.77 -6.14
C PRO A 103 13.61 -0.70 -7.31
N ILE A 104 12.32 -0.70 -7.01
CA ILE A 104 11.24 -0.48 -7.96
C ILE A 104 10.52 0.81 -7.59
N GLY A 105 10.40 1.71 -8.53
CA GLY A 105 9.74 3.00 -8.38
C GLY A 105 10.15 3.96 -9.49
N PRO A 106 9.80 5.27 -9.36
CA PRO A 106 8.93 5.80 -8.31
C PRO A 106 7.45 5.47 -8.53
N MET A 107 6.72 5.41 -7.44
CA MET A 107 5.28 5.14 -7.43
C MET A 107 4.57 6.18 -6.58
N ALA A 108 3.22 6.12 -6.58
CA ALA A 108 2.38 6.91 -5.70
C ALA A 108 1.44 5.99 -4.94
N LEU A 109 1.16 6.37 -3.69
CA LEU A 109 0.17 5.69 -2.86
C LEU A 109 -0.87 6.71 -2.43
N GLU A 110 -2.14 6.41 -2.70
CA GLU A 110 -3.28 7.25 -2.29
C GLU A 110 -4.19 6.45 -1.39
N VAL A 111 -4.56 7.05 -0.27
CA VAL A 111 -5.52 6.49 0.67
C VAL A 111 -6.59 7.53 0.89
N SER A 112 -7.85 7.19 0.61
CA SER A 112 -8.98 8.09 0.86
C SER A 112 -9.99 7.41 1.76
N CYS A 113 -10.53 8.20 2.69
CA CYS A 113 -11.57 7.78 3.62
C CYS A 113 -12.79 8.66 3.43
N MET A 114 -13.96 8.04 3.25
CA MET A 114 -15.21 8.76 3.10
C MET A 114 -16.21 8.22 4.12
N LEU A 115 -16.83 9.15 4.87
CA LEU A 115 -17.88 8.76 5.82
C LEU A 115 -19.09 8.23 5.08
N GLU A 116 -19.58 7.07 5.50
CA GLU A 116 -20.77 6.43 4.93
C GLU A 116 -21.60 5.87 6.09
N GLY A 117 -22.60 6.62 6.52
CA GLY A 117 -23.31 6.33 7.78
C GLY A 117 -22.34 6.48 8.96
N ALA A 118 -22.22 5.42 9.76
CA ALA A 118 -21.23 5.35 10.84
C ALA A 118 -19.95 4.63 10.42
N SER A 119 -19.85 4.29 9.14
CA SER A 119 -18.73 3.51 8.59
C SER A 119 -17.81 4.39 7.75
N CYS A 120 -16.69 3.81 7.33
CA CYS A 120 -15.74 4.44 6.43
C CYS A 120 -15.66 3.63 5.14
N ARG A 121 -15.82 4.32 4.00
CA ARG A 121 -15.46 3.75 2.71
C ARG A 121 -13.99 4.09 2.45
N LEU A 122 -13.17 3.07 2.52
CA LEU A 122 -11.73 3.19 2.31
C LEU A 122 -11.41 2.86 0.86
N ARG A 123 -10.60 3.70 0.23
CA ARG A 123 -10.06 3.44 -1.10
C ARG A 123 -8.54 3.55 -1.02
N VAL A 124 -7.86 2.51 -1.51
CA VAL A 124 -6.41 2.49 -1.61
C VAL A 124 -6.04 2.35 -3.08
N ARG A 125 -5.15 3.21 -3.55
CA ARG A 125 -4.64 3.15 -4.92
C ARG A 125 -3.13 3.30 -4.90
N GLN A 126 -2.44 2.35 -5.55
CA GLN A 126 -1.01 2.43 -5.78
C GLN A 126 -0.79 2.48 -7.28
N SER A 127 -0.07 3.48 -7.76
CA SER A 127 0.03 3.78 -9.19
C SER A 127 1.46 4.13 -9.59
N GLY A 128 1.67 4.27 -10.92
CA GLY A 128 2.98 4.59 -11.48
C GLY A 128 3.70 3.36 -12.00
N PHE A 129 3.00 2.25 -12.22
CA PHE A 129 3.58 0.99 -12.69
C PHE A 129 3.99 1.10 -14.14
N GLU A 130 5.21 0.68 -14.44
CA GLU A 130 5.72 0.65 -15.80
C GLU A 130 5.49 -0.72 -16.44
N ASP A 131 5.81 -0.85 -17.73
CA ASP A 131 5.63 -2.10 -18.46
C ASP A 131 6.96 -2.82 -18.60
N SER A 132 7.15 -3.86 -17.79
CA SER A 132 8.25 -4.80 -17.89
C SER A 132 7.82 -6.09 -17.20
N LEU A 133 8.55 -7.17 -17.41
CA LEU A 133 8.26 -8.44 -16.73
C LEU A 133 8.33 -8.24 -15.22
N ARG A 134 9.32 -7.49 -14.75
CA ARG A 134 9.54 -7.25 -13.33
C ARG A 134 8.39 -6.43 -12.73
N TRP A 135 7.94 -5.37 -13.42
CA TRP A 135 6.79 -4.56 -12.98
C TRP A 135 5.49 -5.35 -12.97
N ARG A 136 5.26 -6.19 -13.98
CA ARG A 136 4.07 -7.04 -14.03
C ARG A 136 4.05 -8.03 -12.88
N ARG A 137 5.22 -8.60 -12.55
CA ARG A 137 5.33 -9.50 -11.42
C ARG A 137 5.11 -8.77 -10.11
N TYR A 138 5.69 -7.58 -9.97
CA TYR A 138 5.47 -6.74 -8.79
C TYR A 138 3.99 -6.46 -8.59
N TYR A 139 3.27 -6.06 -9.64
CA TYR A 139 1.82 -5.83 -9.56
C TYR A 139 1.09 -7.06 -9.01
N ALA A 140 1.37 -8.23 -9.56
CA ALA A 140 0.70 -9.46 -9.11
C ALA A 140 0.93 -9.74 -7.62
N VAL A 141 2.15 -9.50 -7.15
CA VAL A 141 2.52 -9.71 -5.75
C VAL A 141 1.84 -8.68 -4.83
N ILE A 142 1.92 -7.39 -5.19
CA ILE A 142 1.35 -6.35 -4.31
C ILE A 142 -0.18 -6.35 -4.32
N ALA A 143 -0.80 -6.73 -5.42
CA ALA A 143 -2.26 -6.84 -5.48
C ALA A 143 -2.76 -7.88 -4.48
N ARG A 144 -2.11 -9.04 -4.41
CA ARG A 144 -2.40 -10.06 -3.40
C ARG A 144 -2.12 -9.56 -2.00
N GLY A 145 -0.97 -8.91 -1.83
CA GLY A 145 -0.56 -8.35 -0.55
C GLY A 145 -1.58 -7.34 -0.03
N TRP A 146 -2.01 -6.41 -0.89
CA TRP A 146 -3.02 -5.42 -0.51
C TRP A 146 -4.34 -6.07 -0.13
N GLN A 147 -4.81 -7.04 -0.93
CA GLN A 147 -6.07 -7.75 -0.63
C GLN A 147 -6.03 -8.39 0.76
N SER A 148 -4.95 -9.08 1.06
CA SER A 148 -4.74 -9.72 2.36
C SER A 148 -4.63 -8.68 3.49
N SER A 149 -3.83 -7.66 3.30
CA SER A 149 -3.58 -6.64 4.32
C SER A 149 -4.82 -5.81 4.61
N LEU A 150 -5.60 -5.45 3.58
CA LEU A 150 -6.83 -4.68 3.78
C LEU A 150 -7.91 -5.51 4.47
N SER A 151 -7.97 -6.81 4.22
CA SER A 151 -8.85 -7.71 4.98
C SER A 151 -8.45 -7.74 6.45
N SER A 152 -7.16 -7.79 6.72
CA SER A 152 -6.60 -7.75 8.07
C SER A 152 -6.89 -6.43 8.77
N LEU A 153 -6.76 -5.31 8.03
CA LEU A 153 -7.08 -3.97 8.54
C LEU A 153 -8.56 -3.89 8.96
N LYS A 154 -9.45 -4.36 8.09
CA LYS A 154 -10.88 -4.37 8.38
C LYS A 154 -11.18 -5.17 9.64
N GLU A 155 -10.62 -6.36 9.74
CA GLU A 155 -10.79 -7.21 10.92
C GLU A 155 -10.25 -6.52 12.18
N HIS A 156 -9.09 -5.91 12.10
CA HIS A 156 -8.46 -5.21 13.21
C HIS A 156 -9.32 -4.04 13.72
N LEU A 157 -9.89 -3.25 12.81
CA LEU A 157 -10.66 -2.05 13.17
C LEU A 157 -12.09 -2.34 13.58
N GLU A 158 -12.65 -3.48 13.18
CA GLU A 158 -14.03 -3.84 13.50
C GLU A 158 -14.18 -4.65 14.79
N ARG A 159 -13.09 -4.91 15.46
CA ARG A 159 -13.12 -5.60 16.76
C ARG A 159 -13.75 -4.77 17.85
#